data_72a5f0d9cf9d34974115e0873a973689
#
_entry.id   72a5f0d9cf9d34974115e0873a973689
#
_cell.length_a   1.000
_cell.length_b   1.000
_cell.length_c   1.000
_cell.angle_alpha   90.00
_cell.angle_beta   90.00
_cell.angle_gamma   90.00
#
_symmetry.space_group_name_H-M   'P 1'
#
loop_
_entity.id
_entity.type
_entity.pdbx_description
1 polymer ?
#
loop_
_entity_poly.entity_id
_entity_poly.type
_entity_poly.pdbx_seq_one_letter_code
_entity_poly.pdbx_strand_id
1 'polypeptide(L)'
;NKDIVVLEKHDSYGQETSSRNSEVVHAGMYYTPGSLKAKLCVEGRQLLWDICAKHNILFRKLGKIIVATKEEELNQLEEIKKKGEANGVEGLEIIGKDKIRELEPNVSAIVALYSPITGVIDSHSIMKYFYKKAKENGVMFCFNSEVTGIKKEDEEYKIYCRDRSLTGPSLEIESCIVINSAGLSADKIAAMAGIDIDSAGYRLHYLKGEYFSYSRTDRSSTCPLVNGLVYPTPQKGNKALGIHTLIDTGGSIKFGPNAYPVDEIDYNVVAEHRFAFHESIAKYLPSVQLEDLSPDQSGIRPKLNMKDGKEPDFIIQEDFPGFINLIGIESPGLTSAPAIARHILTHFDT
;
A
#
# COMPACT_ATOMS: atom_id res chain seq x y z
N ASN A 1 2.16 23.29 21.51
CA ASN A 1 2.31 21.85 21.78
C ASN A 1 0.91 21.29 22.03
N LYS A 2 0.58 20.20 21.34
CA LYS A 2 -0.67 19.45 21.58
C LYS A 2 -0.27 18.11 22.21
N ASP A 3 -1.02 17.65 23.19
CA ASP A 3 -0.88 16.30 23.71
C ASP A 3 -1.51 15.33 22.70
N ILE A 4 -0.76 14.34 22.28
CA ILE A 4 -1.17 13.37 21.26
C ILE A 4 -1.16 11.97 21.85
N VAL A 5 -2.28 11.27 21.69
CA VAL A 5 -2.43 9.86 22.05
C VAL A 5 -2.77 9.05 20.81
N VAL A 6 -2.04 7.95 20.59
CA VAL A 6 -2.34 6.98 19.55
C VAL A 6 -2.95 5.74 20.21
N LEU A 7 -4.16 5.40 19.79
CA LEU A 7 -4.89 4.21 20.25
C LEU A 7 -4.74 3.11 19.20
N GLU A 8 -4.24 1.94 19.60
CA GLU A 8 -4.05 0.79 18.72
C GLU A 8 -4.67 -0.45 19.39
N LYS A 9 -5.53 -1.15 18.65
CA LYS A 9 -6.22 -2.37 19.17
C LYS A 9 -5.30 -3.58 19.35
N HIS A 10 -4.18 -3.61 18.64
CA HIS A 10 -3.18 -4.68 18.74
C HIS A 10 -2.14 -4.37 19.82
N ASP A 11 -1.31 -5.35 20.13
CA ASP A 11 -0.22 -5.24 21.11
C ASP A 11 0.99 -4.43 20.60
N SER A 12 0.99 -4.10 19.32
CA SER A 12 2.01 -3.29 18.66
C SER A 12 1.45 -2.59 17.44
N TYR A 13 2.17 -1.56 16.94
CA TYR A 13 1.82 -0.88 15.70
C TYR A 13 2.04 -1.76 14.46
N GLY A 14 1.32 -1.45 13.37
CA GLY A 14 1.57 -2.00 12.04
C GLY A 14 1.22 -3.47 11.87
N GLN A 15 0.32 -4.03 12.64
CA GLN A 15 -0.04 -5.46 12.61
C GLN A 15 -0.91 -5.86 11.39
N GLU A 16 -1.49 -4.89 10.69
CA GLU A 16 -2.38 -5.13 9.55
C GLU A 16 -1.74 -4.65 8.22
N THR A 17 -2.43 -3.81 7.46
CA THR A 17 -2.06 -3.40 6.09
C THR A 17 -0.65 -2.81 5.99
N SER A 18 -0.17 -2.09 7.01
CA SER A 18 1.13 -1.41 6.98
C SER A 18 2.34 -2.35 6.94
N SER A 19 2.23 -3.57 7.50
CA SER A 19 3.28 -4.61 7.45
C SER A 19 3.01 -5.68 6.39
N ARG A 20 1.80 -5.71 5.80
CA ARG A 20 1.35 -6.76 4.89
C ARG A 20 1.12 -6.20 3.50
N ASN A 21 2.19 -5.74 2.89
CA ASN A 21 2.18 -5.09 1.58
C ASN A 21 3.43 -5.46 0.76
N SER A 22 3.57 -4.85 -0.39
CA SER A 22 4.66 -5.12 -1.34
C SER A 22 5.94 -4.33 -1.05
N GLU A 23 5.95 -3.45 -0.05
CA GLU A 23 7.08 -2.56 0.30
C GLU A 23 7.56 -1.65 -0.84
N VAL A 24 6.77 -1.55 -1.92
CA VAL A 24 7.11 -0.76 -3.10
C VAL A 24 6.83 0.72 -2.85
N VAL A 25 7.85 1.54 -3.10
CA VAL A 25 7.71 2.99 -3.22
C VAL A 25 7.32 3.29 -4.65
N HIS A 26 6.03 3.57 -4.84
CA HIS A 26 5.42 3.76 -6.15
C HIS A 26 5.80 5.10 -6.77
N ALA A 27 5.96 5.10 -8.11
CA ALA A 27 6.24 6.33 -8.85
C ALA A 27 5.03 7.28 -8.97
N GLY A 28 3.80 6.74 -9.00
CA GLY A 28 2.56 7.53 -9.15
C GLY A 28 1.90 7.41 -10.54
N MET A 29 2.37 6.52 -11.40
CA MET A 29 1.98 6.47 -12.83
C MET A 29 0.59 5.90 -13.11
N TYR A 30 0.00 5.15 -12.18
CA TYR A 30 -1.28 4.47 -12.43
C TYR A 30 -2.51 5.32 -12.06
N TYR A 31 -2.35 6.32 -11.22
CA TYR A 31 -3.47 7.04 -10.59
C TYR A 31 -4.05 8.10 -11.51
N THR A 32 -5.32 8.39 -11.34
CA THR A 32 -6.02 9.43 -12.09
C THR A 32 -5.35 10.79 -11.84
N PRO A 33 -4.98 11.52 -12.89
CA PRO A 33 -4.39 12.85 -12.74
C PRO A 33 -5.27 13.78 -11.89
N GLY A 34 -4.63 14.48 -10.95
CA GLY A 34 -5.31 15.38 -10.03
C GLY A 34 -5.91 14.74 -8.79
N SER A 35 -5.99 13.40 -8.71
CA SER A 35 -6.44 12.68 -7.51
C SER A 35 -5.50 12.84 -6.32
N LEU A 36 -6.00 12.62 -5.10
CA LEU A 36 -5.17 12.56 -3.89
C LEU A 36 -4.14 11.44 -3.98
N LYS A 37 -4.53 10.26 -4.48
CA LYS A 37 -3.59 9.14 -4.73
C LYS A 37 -2.41 9.57 -5.60
N ALA A 38 -2.66 10.32 -6.68
CA ALA A 38 -1.61 10.79 -7.57
C ALA A 38 -0.68 11.79 -6.88
N LYS A 39 -1.25 12.87 -6.33
CA LYS A 39 -0.51 13.97 -5.67
C LYS A 39 0.32 13.47 -4.50
N LEU A 40 -0.34 12.78 -3.57
CA LEU A 40 0.30 12.33 -2.33
C LEU A 40 1.29 11.18 -2.56
N CYS A 41 1.12 10.38 -3.64
CA CYS A 41 2.11 9.37 -4.01
C CYS A 41 3.40 10.01 -4.51
N VAL A 42 3.32 10.98 -5.42
CA VAL A 42 4.49 11.66 -5.99
C VAL A 42 5.26 12.42 -4.90
N GLU A 43 4.54 13.19 -4.07
CA GLU A 43 5.14 13.92 -2.94
C GLU A 43 5.70 12.95 -1.90
N GLY A 44 4.92 11.97 -1.48
CA GLY A 44 5.29 11.00 -0.44
C GLY A 44 6.50 10.17 -0.82
N ARG A 45 6.64 9.79 -2.10
CA ARG A 45 7.83 9.11 -2.62
C ARG A 45 9.10 9.91 -2.32
N GLN A 46 9.11 11.20 -2.65
CA GLN A 46 10.29 12.04 -2.41
C GLN A 46 10.60 12.14 -0.91
N LEU A 47 9.58 12.40 -0.09
CA LEU A 47 9.73 12.46 1.36
C LEU A 47 10.28 11.16 1.94
N LEU A 48 9.81 9.99 1.46
CA LEU A 48 10.33 8.70 1.91
C LEU A 48 11.80 8.51 1.55
N TRP A 49 12.21 8.85 0.32
CA TRP A 49 13.62 8.76 -0.08
C TRP A 49 14.51 9.63 0.80
N ASP A 50 14.08 10.85 1.11
CA ASP A 50 14.82 11.79 1.96
C ASP A 50 14.90 11.27 3.40
N ILE A 51 13.81 10.77 3.95
CA ILE A 51 13.75 10.16 5.29
C ILE A 51 14.68 8.95 5.36
N CYS A 52 14.59 8.04 4.40
CA CYS A 52 15.39 6.82 4.40
C CYS A 52 16.88 7.12 4.30
N ALA A 53 17.26 8.03 3.40
CA ALA A 53 18.65 8.44 3.24
C ALA A 53 19.20 9.14 4.49
N LYS A 54 18.41 10.05 5.08
CA LYS A 54 18.82 10.83 6.26
C LYS A 54 18.95 9.97 7.53
N HIS A 55 18.16 8.93 7.66
CA HIS A 55 18.04 8.13 8.89
C HIS A 55 18.56 6.70 8.75
N ASN A 56 19.30 6.40 7.66
CA ASN A 56 19.89 5.08 7.37
C ASN A 56 18.88 3.93 7.41
N ILE A 57 17.65 4.18 6.88
CA ILE A 57 16.63 3.16 6.70
C ILE A 57 16.90 2.47 5.36
N LEU A 58 16.88 1.14 5.34
CA LEU A 58 17.17 0.39 4.13
C LEU A 58 16.15 0.68 3.04
N PHE A 59 16.65 1.03 1.86
CA PHE A 59 15.88 1.21 0.64
C PHE A 59 16.71 0.87 -0.59
N ARG A 60 16.05 0.54 -1.69
CA ARG A 60 16.70 0.31 -2.98
C ARG A 60 15.88 0.95 -4.09
N LYS A 61 16.52 1.81 -4.89
CA LYS A 61 15.94 2.35 -6.13
C LYS A 61 16.24 1.36 -7.25
N LEU A 62 15.36 0.40 -7.44
CA LEU A 62 15.54 -0.72 -8.36
C LEU A 62 15.12 -0.41 -9.80
N GLY A 63 14.28 0.60 -9.97
CA GLY A 63 13.53 0.76 -11.19
C GLY A 63 12.38 -0.26 -11.30
N LYS A 64 11.54 -0.05 -12.30
CA LYS A 64 10.44 -0.96 -12.64
C LYS A 64 10.23 -0.98 -14.14
N ILE A 65 10.02 -2.16 -14.71
CA ILE A 65 9.50 -2.32 -16.06
C ILE A 65 8.07 -2.88 -16.02
N ILE A 66 7.19 -2.28 -16.83
CA ILE A 66 5.85 -2.84 -17.08
C ILE A 66 5.90 -3.44 -18.47
N VAL A 67 5.78 -4.77 -18.54
CA VAL A 67 6.05 -5.53 -19.76
C VAL A 67 4.79 -5.85 -20.55
N ALA A 68 4.83 -5.64 -21.84
CA ALA A 68 3.87 -6.16 -22.80
C ALA A 68 4.45 -7.42 -23.46
N THR A 69 3.68 -8.50 -23.38
CA THR A 69 4.03 -9.79 -24.02
C THR A 69 3.33 -9.96 -25.37
N LYS A 70 2.34 -9.09 -25.67
CA LYS A 70 1.54 -9.09 -26.88
C LYS A 70 1.39 -7.68 -27.43
N GLU A 71 1.16 -7.55 -28.73
CA GLU A 71 1.01 -6.25 -29.41
C GLU A 71 -0.22 -5.47 -28.92
N GLU A 72 -1.30 -6.16 -28.58
CA GLU A 72 -2.54 -5.53 -28.08
C GLU A 72 -2.35 -4.78 -26.74
N GLU A 73 -1.26 -5.06 -26.04
CA GLU A 73 -0.93 -4.45 -24.74
C GLU A 73 -0.17 -3.10 -24.89
N LEU A 74 0.33 -2.76 -26.09
CA LEU A 74 1.12 -1.55 -26.36
C LEU A 74 0.39 -0.26 -25.98
N ASN A 75 -0.87 -0.15 -26.40
CA ASN A 75 -1.68 1.04 -26.12
C ASN A 75 -1.85 1.27 -24.60
N GLN A 76 -1.87 0.22 -23.80
CA GLN A 76 -1.97 0.35 -22.35
C GLN A 76 -0.69 0.93 -21.74
N LEU A 77 0.49 0.57 -22.25
CA LEU A 77 1.74 1.14 -21.79
C LEU A 77 1.80 2.64 -22.07
N GLU A 78 1.36 3.05 -23.26
CA GLU A 78 1.28 4.47 -23.64
C GLU A 78 0.28 5.25 -22.76
N GLU A 79 -0.87 4.64 -22.44
CA GLU A 79 -1.84 5.24 -21.51
C GLU A 79 -1.27 5.42 -20.11
N ILE A 80 -0.55 4.41 -19.59
CA ILE A 80 0.11 4.47 -18.28
C ILE A 80 1.20 5.55 -18.28
N LYS A 81 2.00 5.62 -19.37
CA LYS A 81 3.04 6.65 -19.54
C LYS A 81 2.43 8.05 -19.50
N LYS A 82 1.41 8.31 -20.32
CA LYS A 82 0.70 9.60 -20.35
C LYS A 82 0.13 10.01 -18.98
N LYS A 83 -0.49 9.06 -18.25
CA LYS A 83 -0.97 9.32 -16.89
C LYS A 83 0.18 9.66 -15.95
N GLY A 84 1.27 8.90 -16.02
CA GLY A 84 2.45 9.14 -15.20
C GLY A 84 3.06 10.51 -15.43
N GLU A 85 3.24 10.89 -16.70
CA GLU A 85 3.74 12.22 -17.08
C GLU A 85 2.82 13.35 -16.58
N ALA A 86 1.50 13.18 -16.75
CA ALA A 86 0.50 14.11 -16.22
C ALA A 86 0.52 14.23 -14.68
N ASN A 87 0.98 13.20 -13.98
CA ASN A 87 1.17 13.20 -12.53
C ASN A 87 2.55 13.73 -12.08
N GLY A 88 3.42 14.13 -13.03
CA GLY A 88 4.77 14.59 -12.71
C GLY A 88 5.76 13.45 -12.42
N VAL A 89 5.51 12.26 -12.95
CA VAL A 89 6.46 11.13 -12.88
C VAL A 89 7.53 11.30 -13.94
N GLU A 90 8.77 11.49 -13.53
CA GLU A 90 9.91 11.72 -14.41
C GLU A 90 10.55 10.41 -14.92
N GLY A 91 11.20 10.47 -16.08
CA GLY A 91 12.03 9.39 -16.61
C GLY A 91 11.26 8.18 -17.13
N LEU A 92 9.95 8.32 -17.43
CA LEU A 92 9.17 7.26 -18.05
C LEU A 92 9.55 7.07 -19.52
N GLU A 93 9.95 5.87 -19.89
CA GLU A 93 10.41 5.55 -21.25
C GLU A 93 9.80 4.24 -21.76
N ILE A 94 9.33 4.23 -23.01
CA ILE A 94 8.98 2.98 -23.71
C ILE A 94 10.26 2.40 -24.27
N ILE A 95 10.61 1.18 -23.85
CA ILE A 95 11.85 0.49 -24.21
C ILE A 95 11.58 -0.78 -25.00
N GLY A 96 12.42 -1.05 -25.99
CA GLY A 96 12.36 -2.24 -26.83
C GLY A 96 13.10 -3.44 -26.25
N LYS A 97 13.06 -4.57 -26.98
CA LYS A 97 13.61 -5.88 -26.57
C LYS A 97 15.07 -5.84 -26.12
N ASP A 98 15.92 -5.09 -26.82
CA ASP A 98 17.35 -5.08 -26.49
C ASP A 98 17.59 -4.44 -25.13
N LYS A 99 16.90 -3.32 -24.84
CA LYS A 99 16.99 -2.66 -23.55
C LYS A 99 16.34 -3.47 -22.42
N ILE A 100 15.25 -4.19 -22.71
CA ILE A 100 14.65 -5.14 -21.74
C ILE A 100 15.65 -6.22 -21.41
N ARG A 101 16.32 -6.82 -22.40
CA ARG A 101 17.32 -7.88 -22.19
C ARG A 101 18.53 -7.39 -21.40
N GLU A 102 18.95 -6.14 -21.62
CA GLU A 102 20.03 -5.51 -20.84
C GLU A 102 19.64 -5.37 -19.36
N LEU A 103 18.43 -4.90 -19.08
CA LEU A 103 17.95 -4.68 -17.72
C LEU A 103 17.56 -6.00 -17.02
N GLU A 104 16.83 -6.86 -17.73
CA GLU A 104 16.17 -8.05 -17.21
C GLU A 104 16.36 -9.24 -18.18
N PRO A 105 17.51 -9.90 -18.15
CA PRO A 105 17.88 -10.93 -19.14
C PRO A 105 16.92 -12.13 -19.24
N ASN A 106 16.21 -12.45 -18.13
CA ASN A 106 15.29 -13.58 -18.04
C ASN A 106 13.85 -13.24 -18.42
N VAL A 107 13.55 -11.94 -18.68
CA VAL A 107 12.21 -11.49 -19.01
C VAL A 107 11.91 -11.66 -20.50
N SER A 108 10.79 -12.29 -20.81
CA SER A 108 10.24 -12.44 -22.16
C SER A 108 9.16 -11.38 -22.39
N ALA A 109 9.49 -10.35 -23.18
CA ALA A 109 8.57 -9.28 -23.53
C ALA A 109 8.93 -8.68 -24.89
N ILE A 110 7.96 -8.03 -25.55
CA ILE A 110 8.18 -7.35 -26.85
C ILE A 110 8.53 -5.87 -26.66
N VAL A 111 7.96 -5.24 -25.62
CA VAL A 111 8.19 -3.85 -25.26
C VAL A 111 7.87 -3.67 -23.79
N ALA A 112 8.41 -2.63 -23.14
CA ALA A 112 8.08 -2.31 -21.76
C ALA A 112 8.03 -0.79 -21.55
N LEU A 113 7.29 -0.37 -20.53
CA LEU A 113 7.40 0.96 -19.95
C LEU A 113 8.37 0.89 -18.77
N TYR A 114 9.46 1.61 -18.85
CA TYR A 114 10.48 1.72 -17.80
C TYR A 114 10.22 2.93 -16.91
N SER A 115 10.36 2.73 -15.60
CA SER A 115 10.32 3.78 -14.57
C SER A 115 11.56 3.67 -13.68
N PRO A 116 12.53 4.58 -13.78
CA PRO A 116 13.77 4.51 -13.00
C PRO A 116 13.60 4.86 -11.51
N ILE A 117 12.52 5.56 -11.16
CA ILE A 117 12.33 6.16 -9.83
C ILE A 117 11.50 5.30 -8.86
N THR A 118 11.07 4.13 -9.30
CA THR A 118 10.40 3.14 -8.44
C THR A 118 11.43 2.35 -7.64
N GLY A 119 11.09 1.97 -6.42
CA GLY A 119 11.99 1.16 -5.60
C GLY A 119 11.25 0.49 -4.45
N VAL A 120 12.01 0.01 -3.47
CA VAL A 120 11.49 -0.66 -2.28
C VAL A 120 12.11 -0.10 -1.01
N ILE A 121 11.39 -0.19 0.09
CA ILE A 121 11.85 0.16 1.44
C ILE A 121 11.57 -0.99 2.39
N ASP A 122 12.29 -1.01 3.50
CA ASP A 122 11.91 -1.82 4.65
C ASP A 122 10.76 -1.13 5.41
N SER A 123 9.53 -1.64 5.22
CA SER A 123 8.32 -1.08 5.83
C SER A 123 8.34 -1.13 7.37
N HIS A 124 8.96 -2.16 7.93
CA HIS A 124 9.09 -2.29 9.38
C HIS A 124 10.04 -1.25 9.95
N SER A 125 11.16 -1.00 9.30
CA SER A 125 12.13 0.03 9.72
C SER A 125 11.55 1.44 9.60
N ILE A 126 10.76 1.76 8.56
CA ILE A 126 10.11 3.07 8.44
C ILE A 126 9.04 3.27 9.52
N MET A 127 8.22 2.24 9.82
CA MET A 127 7.26 2.31 10.92
C MET A 127 7.95 2.49 12.28
N LYS A 128 9.03 1.74 12.53
CA LYS A 128 9.86 1.89 13.75
C LYS A 128 10.43 3.30 13.87
N TYR A 129 10.89 3.87 12.77
CA TYR A 129 11.37 5.25 12.74
C TYR A 129 10.28 6.24 13.14
N PHE A 130 9.09 6.17 12.54
CA PHE A 130 7.99 7.07 12.88
C PHE A 130 7.52 6.90 14.31
N TYR A 131 7.40 5.65 14.79
CA TYR A 131 7.06 5.36 16.18
C TYR A 131 8.07 5.99 17.15
N LYS A 132 9.38 5.78 16.92
CA LYS A 132 10.44 6.33 17.75
C LYS A 132 10.40 7.86 17.74
N LYS A 133 10.25 8.47 16.56
CA LYS A 133 10.17 9.93 16.42
C LYS A 133 8.94 10.53 17.11
N ALA A 134 7.79 9.88 17.01
CA ALA A 134 6.59 10.30 17.72
C ALA A 134 6.81 10.27 19.24
N LYS A 135 7.39 9.18 19.78
CA LYS A 135 7.73 9.09 21.22
C LYS A 135 8.72 10.13 21.67
N GLU A 136 9.76 10.39 20.89
CA GLU A 136 10.76 11.44 21.18
C GLU A 136 10.11 12.84 21.24
N ASN A 137 8.97 13.03 20.56
CA ASN A 137 8.19 14.27 20.59
C ASN A 137 7.01 14.22 21.59
N GLY A 138 6.97 13.28 22.52
CA GLY A 138 6.00 13.23 23.60
C GLY A 138 4.70 12.54 23.27
N VAL A 139 4.56 11.89 22.09
CA VAL A 139 3.34 11.15 21.74
C VAL A 139 3.21 9.89 22.61
N MET A 140 2.03 9.72 23.21
CA MET A 140 1.68 8.52 23.97
C MET A 140 1.08 7.46 23.04
N PHE A 141 1.46 6.19 23.24
CA PHE A 141 0.90 5.04 22.51
C PHE A 141 0.23 4.10 23.49
N CYS A 142 -1.06 3.88 23.30
CA CYS A 142 -1.86 2.93 24.06
C CYS A 142 -2.15 1.74 23.15
N PHE A 143 -1.37 0.68 23.31
CA PHE A 143 -1.60 -0.61 22.64
C PHE A 143 -2.69 -1.42 23.37
N ASN A 144 -3.21 -2.46 22.72
CA ASN A 144 -4.35 -3.25 23.19
C ASN A 144 -5.61 -2.41 23.49
N SER A 145 -5.71 -1.21 22.93
CA SER A 145 -6.77 -0.24 23.19
C SER A 145 -7.71 -0.15 21.99
N GLU A 146 -8.75 -0.98 22.00
CA GLU A 146 -9.76 -1.01 20.97
C GLU A 146 -10.82 0.09 21.20
N VAL A 147 -10.97 0.99 20.26
CA VAL A 147 -12.06 1.98 20.30
C VAL A 147 -13.38 1.26 20.07
N THR A 148 -14.33 1.44 21.00
CA THR A 148 -15.64 0.79 20.98
C THR A 148 -16.81 1.77 20.83
N GLY A 149 -16.55 3.07 20.95
CA GLY A 149 -17.53 4.13 20.75
C GLY A 149 -16.89 5.51 20.72
N ILE A 150 -17.55 6.43 20.03
CA ILE A 150 -17.17 7.83 19.99
C ILE A 150 -18.46 8.66 20.15
N LYS A 151 -18.43 9.65 21.02
CA LYS A 151 -19.55 10.58 21.21
C LYS A 151 -19.01 12.00 21.13
N LYS A 152 -19.64 12.83 20.30
CA LYS A 152 -19.37 14.26 20.32
C LYS A 152 -20.16 14.91 21.44
N GLU A 153 -19.50 15.68 22.30
CA GLU A 153 -20.09 16.50 23.35
C GLU A 153 -19.51 17.90 23.24
N ASP A 154 -20.36 18.87 22.87
CA ASP A 154 -19.98 20.28 22.62
C ASP A 154 -18.81 20.39 21.63
N GLU A 155 -17.63 20.84 22.10
CA GLU A 155 -16.42 21.04 21.29
C GLU A 155 -15.42 19.86 21.40
N GLU A 156 -15.79 18.80 22.12
CA GLU A 156 -14.91 17.69 22.42
C GLU A 156 -15.52 16.34 22.01
N TYR A 157 -14.66 15.35 21.87
CA TYR A 157 -15.03 13.96 21.61
C TYR A 157 -14.69 13.11 22.81
N LYS A 158 -15.65 12.31 23.27
CA LYS A 158 -15.42 11.23 24.22
C LYS A 158 -15.20 9.93 23.47
N ILE A 159 -14.02 9.36 23.62
CA ILE A 159 -13.61 8.12 22.98
C ILE A 159 -13.60 7.00 24.03
N TYR A 160 -14.44 6.01 23.81
CA TYR A 160 -14.54 4.84 24.70
C TYR A 160 -13.63 3.74 24.15
N CYS A 161 -12.75 3.22 25.00
CA CYS A 161 -11.80 2.18 24.66
C CYS A 161 -11.96 0.96 25.55
N ARG A 162 -11.85 -0.22 24.96
CA ARG A 162 -11.74 -1.48 25.67
C ARG A 162 -10.29 -1.96 25.64
N ASP A 163 -9.74 -2.28 26.81
CA ASP A 163 -8.46 -3.00 26.89
C ASP A 163 -8.67 -4.46 26.47
N ARG A 164 -8.00 -4.89 25.40
CA ARG A 164 -8.07 -6.26 24.88
C ARG A 164 -7.23 -7.25 25.66
N SER A 165 -6.31 -6.79 26.49
CA SER A 165 -5.47 -7.64 27.34
C SER A 165 -6.13 -7.99 28.67
N LEU A 166 -7.14 -7.25 29.09
CA LEU A 166 -7.77 -7.34 30.39
C LEU A 166 -9.31 -7.44 30.28
N THR A 167 -9.94 -8.00 31.29
CA THR A 167 -11.42 -8.00 31.49
C THR A 167 -11.90 -6.74 32.24
N GLY A 168 -11.10 -5.68 32.23
CA GLY A 168 -11.34 -4.44 32.97
C GLY A 168 -12.39 -3.50 32.35
N PRO A 169 -12.76 -2.43 33.05
CA PRO A 169 -13.70 -1.43 32.54
C PRO A 169 -13.14 -0.72 31.31
N SER A 170 -14.06 -0.21 30.46
CA SER A 170 -13.69 0.66 29.35
C SER A 170 -13.01 1.94 29.87
N LEU A 171 -11.99 2.40 29.17
CA LEU A 171 -11.37 3.70 29.40
C LEU A 171 -12.12 4.77 28.59
N GLU A 172 -12.26 5.95 29.16
CA GLU A 172 -12.80 7.14 28.47
C GLU A 172 -11.66 8.15 28.29
N ILE A 173 -11.54 8.67 27.08
CA ILE A 173 -10.53 9.67 26.70
C ILE A 173 -11.25 10.84 26.07
N GLU A 174 -10.98 12.06 26.51
CA GLU A 174 -11.50 13.28 25.94
C GLU A 174 -10.46 13.90 24.97
N SER A 175 -10.94 14.42 23.85
CA SER A 175 -10.07 15.05 22.83
C SER A 175 -10.85 16.05 22.00
N CYS A 176 -10.26 17.22 21.74
CA CYS A 176 -10.80 18.21 20.80
C CYS A 176 -10.60 17.79 19.34
N ILE A 177 -9.66 16.87 19.06
CA ILE A 177 -9.32 16.45 17.69
C ILE A 177 -9.21 14.95 17.64
N VAL A 178 -9.88 14.32 16.69
CA VAL A 178 -9.79 12.89 16.38
C VAL A 178 -9.34 12.71 14.94
N ILE A 179 -8.27 11.97 14.74
CA ILE A 179 -7.80 11.56 13.42
C ILE A 179 -8.05 10.07 13.26
N ASN A 180 -9.05 9.72 12.47
CA ASN A 180 -9.37 8.33 12.16
C ASN A 180 -8.42 7.78 11.10
N SER A 181 -7.37 7.09 11.51
CA SER A 181 -6.44 6.36 10.65
C SER A 181 -6.49 4.86 10.87
N ALA A 182 -7.68 4.33 11.17
CA ALA A 182 -7.88 2.95 11.61
C ALA A 182 -7.83 1.89 10.48
N GLY A 183 -7.36 2.25 9.27
CA GLY A 183 -7.09 1.33 8.17
C GLY A 183 -8.30 0.47 7.79
N LEU A 184 -8.21 -0.85 8.02
CA LEU A 184 -9.29 -1.81 7.74
C LEU A 184 -10.56 -1.58 8.57
N SER A 185 -10.50 -0.78 9.64
CA SER A 185 -11.64 -0.46 10.51
C SER A 185 -12.07 1.00 10.42
N ALA A 186 -11.54 1.76 9.47
CA ALA A 186 -11.77 3.21 9.41
C ALA A 186 -13.25 3.58 9.19
N ASP A 187 -14.00 2.80 8.42
CA ASP A 187 -15.43 2.97 8.25
C ASP A 187 -16.23 2.72 9.54
N LYS A 188 -15.80 1.74 10.34
CA LYS A 188 -16.43 1.42 11.64
C LYS A 188 -16.20 2.55 12.65
N ILE A 189 -15.01 3.13 12.67
CA ILE A 189 -14.71 4.29 13.52
C ILE A 189 -15.52 5.51 13.08
N ALA A 190 -15.66 5.75 11.77
CA ALA A 190 -16.51 6.80 11.25
C ALA A 190 -17.99 6.62 11.66
N ALA A 191 -18.50 5.39 11.58
CA ALA A 191 -19.86 5.04 12.01
C ALA A 191 -20.06 5.28 13.52
N MET A 192 -19.06 4.96 14.36
CA MET A 192 -19.12 5.23 15.81
C MET A 192 -19.23 6.71 16.12
N ALA A 193 -18.69 7.59 15.28
CA ALA A 193 -18.84 9.04 15.42
C ALA A 193 -20.18 9.59 14.89
N GLY A 194 -21.09 8.72 14.45
CA GLY A 194 -22.41 9.09 13.95
C GLY A 194 -22.50 9.38 12.45
N ILE A 195 -21.45 9.06 11.68
CA ILE A 195 -21.45 9.23 10.22
C ILE A 195 -22.22 8.07 9.58
N ASP A 196 -23.20 8.38 8.73
CA ASP A 196 -23.82 7.39 7.84
C ASP A 196 -22.82 7.01 6.74
N ILE A 197 -22.12 5.91 6.95
CA ILE A 197 -21.03 5.46 6.08
C ILE A 197 -21.51 5.05 4.69
N ASP A 198 -22.78 4.70 4.51
CA ASP A 198 -23.34 4.37 3.20
C ASP A 198 -23.61 5.62 2.39
N SER A 199 -24.29 6.59 2.98
CA SER A 199 -24.54 7.89 2.36
C SER A 199 -23.25 8.68 2.08
N ALA A 200 -22.26 8.58 2.97
CA ALA A 200 -20.95 9.19 2.79
C ALA A 200 -20.06 8.46 1.77
N GLY A 201 -20.40 7.21 1.42
CA GLY A 201 -19.57 6.37 0.55
C GLY A 201 -18.31 5.84 1.22
N TYR A 202 -18.31 5.70 2.53
CA TYR A 202 -17.16 5.30 3.35
C TYR A 202 -17.07 3.79 3.59
N ARG A 203 -18.11 3.03 3.24
CA ARG A 203 -18.14 1.58 3.47
C ARG A 203 -16.96 0.90 2.79
N LEU A 204 -16.19 0.17 3.58
CA LEU A 204 -15.02 -0.58 3.13
C LEU A 204 -15.37 -2.03 2.78
N HIS A 205 -14.69 -2.54 1.77
CA HIS A 205 -14.70 -3.94 1.38
C HIS A 205 -13.28 -4.47 1.47
N TYR A 206 -13.12 -5.70 1.92
CA TYR A 206 -11.82 -6.32 2.05
C TYR A 206 -11.42 -7.00 0.75
N LEU A 207 -10.29 -6.59 0.19
CA LEU A 207 -9.68 -7.23 -0.97
C LEU A 207 -8.36 -7.86 -0.56
N LYS A 208 -8.35 -9.18 -0.44
CA LYS A 208 -7.16 -9.95 -0.06
C LYS A 208 -6.21 -10.08 -1.23
N GLY A 209 -4.92 -10.01 -0.96
CA GLY A 209 -3.83 -10.29 -1.89
C GLY A 209 -2.81 -11.22 -1.24
N GLU A 210 -2.49 -12.30 -1.93
CA GLU A 210 -1.52 -13.29 -1.47
C GLU A 210 -0.22 -13.15 -2.23
N TYR A 211 0.86 -13.62 -1.61
CA TYR A 211 2.20 -13.61 -2.16
C TYR A 211 2.82 -15.00 -2.04
N PHE A 212 3.63 -15.34 -3.04
CA PHE A 212 4.44 -16.54 -3.06
C PHE A 212 5.91 -16.16 -3.14
N SER A 213 6.73 -16.73 -2.26
CA SER A 213 8.17 -16.60 -2.30
C SER A 213 8.74 -17.44 -3.45
N TYR A 214 9.83 -16.95 -4.04
CA TYR A 214 10.58 -17.64 -5.06
C TYR A 214 11.87 -18.21 -4.49
N SER A 215 12.07 -19.50 -4.69
CA SER A 215 13.33 -20.18 -4.37
C SER A 215 13.66 -21.15 -5.50
N ARG A 216 14.71 -20.83 -6.26
CA ARG A 216 15.12 -21.68 -7.37
C ARG A 216 15.47 -23.09 -6.90
N THR A 217 14.80 -24.09 -7.44
CA THR A 217 15.09 -25.51 -7.16
C THR A 217 16.32 -25.99 -7.88
N ASP A 218 16.56 -25.50 -9.11
CA ASP A 218 17.80 -25.73 -9.84
C ASP A 218 18.88 -24.72 -9.44
N ARG A 219 19.93 -25.20 -8.74
CA ARG A 219 21.04 -24.38 -8.25
C ARG A 219 22.17 -24.21 -9.30
N SER A 220 21.95 -24.57 -10.56
CA SER A 220 22.97 -24.49 -11.62
C SER A 220 23.34 -23.05 -12.00
N SER A 221 22.48 -22.08 -11.77
CA SER A 221 22.73 -20.68 -12.08
C SER A 221 22.88 -19.83 -10.82
N THR A 222 23.91 -19.00 -10.80
CA THR A 222 24.18 -18.00 -9.73
C THR A 222 23.58 -16.62 -10.04
N CYS A 223 23.01 -16.43 -11.25
CA CYS A 223 22.39 -15.16 -11.63
C CYS A 223 21.02 -14.98 -10.95
N PRO A 224 20.69 -13.76 -10.50
CA PRO A 224 19.36 -13.46 -9.98
C PRO A 224 18.30 -13.68 -11.06
N LEU A 225 17.07 -14.02 -10.64
CA LEU A 225 15.96 -14.19 -11.58
C LEU A 225 15.61 -12.84 -12.25
N VAL A 226 15.56 -11.77 -11.48
CA VAL A 226 15.31 -10.39 -11.91
C VAL A 226 16.22 -9.43 -11.16
N ASN A 227 16.53 -8.29 -11.77
CA ASN A 227 17.35 -7.22 -11.18
C ASN A 227 16.50 -6.11 -10.56
N GLY A 228 15.28 -5.89 -11.09
CA GLY A 228 14.33 -4.87 -10.68
C GLY A 228 12.91 -5.41 -10.58
N LEU A 229 11.96 -4.49 -10.49
CA LEU A 229 10.54 -4.82 -10.41
C LEU A 229 9.97 -5.06 -11.81
N VAL A 230 9.40 -6.23 -12.04
CA VAL A 230 8.80 -6.61 -13.33
C VAL A 230 7.31 -6.81 -13.16
N TYR A 231 6.51 -6.01 -13.82
CA TYR A 231 5.05 -6.02 -13.77
C TYR A 231 4.49 -6.38 -15.14
N PRO A 232 3.51 -7.26 -15.25
CA PRO A 232 2.75 -7.38 -16.48
C PRO A 232 1.87 -6.14 -16.69
N THR A 233 1.46 -5.90 -17.94
CA THR A 233 0.40 -4.93 -18.23
C THR A 233 -0.88 -5.30 -17.48
N PRO A 234 -1.58 -4.31 -16.88
CA PRO A 234 -2.87 -4.56 -16.21
C PRO A 234 -3.89 -5.16 -17.19
N GLN A 235 -4.54 -6.24 -16.80
CA GLN A 235 -5.58 -6.84 -17.66
C GLN A 235 -6.84 -5.96 -17.67
N LYS A 236 -7.42 -5.74 -18.86
CA LYS A 236 -8.71 -5.00 -19.00
C LYS A 236 -9.79 -5.66 -18.16
N GLY A 237 -10.43 -4.86 -17.30
CA GLY A 237 -11.50 -5.35 -16.40
C GLY A 237 -11.02 -6.03 -15.12
N ASN A 238 -9.74 -6.21 -14.92
CA ASN A 238 -9.19 -6.73 -13.67
C ASN A 238 -8.88 -5.58 -12.69
N LYS A 239 -9.28 -5.75 -11.43
CA LYS A 239 -9.08 -4.75 -10.35
C LYS A 239 -7.65 -4.75 -9.78
N ALA A 240 -6.74 -5.58 -10.32
CA ALA A 240 -5.37 -5.74 -9.87
C ALA A 240 -4.35 -5.51 -10.99
N LEU A 241 -3.13 -5.12 -10.60
CA LEU A 241 -2.00 -4.91 -11.53
C LEU A 241 -1.44 -6.21 -12.13
N GLY A 242 -2.05 -7.36 -11.84
CA GLY A 242 -1.51 -8.68 -12.17
C GLY A 242 -0.44 -9.15 -11.18
N ILE A 243 -0.14 -10.44 -11.23
CA ILE A 243 0.92 -11.04 -10.41
C ILE A 243 2.26 -10.57 -10.96
N HIS A 244 3.04 -9.88 -10.14
CA HIS A 244 4.29 -9.24 -10.53
C HIS A 244 5.44 -9.64 -9.60
N THR A 245 6.67 -9.31 -9.98
CA THR A 245 7.83 -9.55 -9.13
C THR A 245 7.96 -8.47 -8.07
N LEU A 246 8.41 -8.88 -6.91
CA LEU A 246 8.82 -8.05 -5.79
C LEU A 246 10.21 -8.47 -5.37
N ILE A 247 11.06 -7.50 -5.06
CA ILE A 247 12.37 -7.75 -4.49
C ILE A 247 12.41 -6.96 -3.19
N ASP A 248 12.64 -7.61 -2.06
CA ASP A 248 12.80 -6.91 -0.80
C ASP A 248 14.17 -6.23 -0.69
N THR A 249 14.38 -5.48 0.38
CA THR A 249 15.67 -4.78 0.60
C THR A 249 16.84 -5.74 0.79
N GLY A 250 16.58 -7.00 1.18
CA GLY A 250 17.56 -8.09 1.31
C GLY A 250 17.86 -8.81 -0.01
N GLY A 251 17.05 -8.61 -1.04
CA GLY A 251 17.20 -9.25 -2.34
C GLY A 251 16.37 -10.53 -2.53
N SER A 252 15.51 -10.88 -1.57
CA SER A 252 14.59 -12.02 -1.72
C SER A 252 13.49 -11.67 -2.72
N ILE A 253 13.11 -12.63 -3.54
CA ILE A 253 12.12 -12.45 -4.59
C ILE A 253 10.80 -13.09 -4.16
N LYS A 254 9.72 -12.34 -4.38
CA LYS A 254 8.33 -12.79 -4.22
C LYS A 254 7.53 -12.45 -5.45
N PHE A 255 6.43 -13.16 -5.63
CA PHE A 255 5.44 -12.87 -6.66
C PHE A 255 4.10 -12.52 -6.02
N GLY A 256 3.37 -11.60 -6.62
CA GLY A 256 2.06 -11.18 -6.14
C GLY A 256 1.86 -9.67 -6.20
N PRO A 257 0.75 -9.22 -5.60
CA PRO A 257 -0.31 -10.08 -5.11
C PRO A 257 -1.30 -10.49 -6.20
N ASN A 258 -2.05 -11.58 -5.95
CA ASN A 258 -3.37 -11.76 -6.55
C ASN A 258 -4.38 -10.79 -5.90
N ALA A 259 -5.67 -10.88 -6.27
CA ALA A 259 -6.69 -10.05 -5.63
C ALA A 259 -8.07 -10.73 -5.71
N TYR A 260 -8.68 -10.93 -4.55
CA TYR A 260 -10.05 -11.45 -4.46
C TYR A 260 -10.75 -10.93 -3.19
N PRO A 261 -12.09 -10.77 -3.22
CA PRO A 261 -12.85 -10.30 -2.09
C PRO A 261 -12.89 -11.35 -0.96
N VAL A 262 -12.90 -10.86 0.27
CA VAL A 262 -13.11 -11.65 1.48
C VAL A 262 -14.03 -10.89 2.43
N ASP A 263 -14.83 -11.63 3.22
CA ASP A 263 -15.76 -11.02 4.18
C ASP A 263 -15.11 -10.77 5.54
N GLU A 264 -14.06 -11.54 5.86
CA GLU A 264 -13.35 -11.47 7.12
C GLU A 264 -11.84 -11.23 6.92
N ILE A 265 -11.21 -10.72 7.97
CA ILE A 265 -9.76 -10.53 8.02
C ILE A 265 -9.10 -11.89 8.29
N ASP A 266 -8.63 -12.53 7.24
CA ASP A 266 -7.87 -13.78 7.27
C ASP A 266 -6.57 -13.62 6.47
N TYR A 267 -5.45 -13.93 7.10
CA TYR A 267 -4.11 -13.80 6.51
C TYR A 267 -3.49 -15.14 6.06
N ASN A 268 -4.25 -16.24 6.09
CA ASN A 268 -3.76 -17.52 5.56
C ASN A 268 -3.57 -17.43 4.05
N VAL A 269 -2.54 -18.08 3.53
CA VAL A 269 -2.28 -18.18 2.09
C VAL A 269 -2.76 -19.54 1.59
N VAL A 270 -3.58 -19.53 0.55
CA VAL A 270 -4.08 -20.76 -0.09
C VAL A 270 -3.01 -21.35 -1.00
N ALA A 271 -2.45 -22.50 -0.60
CA ALA A 271 -1.32 -23.09 -1.31
C ALA A 271 -1.62 -23.44 -2.77
N GLU A 272 -2.86 -23.83 -3.09
CA GLU A 272 -3.33 -24.18 -4.42
C GLU A 272 -3.30 -23.01 -5.40
N HIS A 273 -3.37 -21.76 -4.91
CA HIS A 273 -3.26 -20.58 -5.76
C HIS A 273 -1.92 -20.50 -6.51
N ARG A 274 -0.89 -21.24 -6.07
CA ARG A 274 0.40 -21.31 -6.78
C ARG A 274 0.28 -21.69 -8.26
N PHE A 275 -0.73 -22.49 -8.65
CA PHE A 275 -0.96 -22.85 -10.04
C PHE A 275 -1.32 -21.62 -10.89
N ALA A 276 -2.25 -20.79 -10.42
CA ALA A 276 -2.63 -19.54 -11.09
C ALA A 276 -1.49 -18.52 -11.09
N PHE A 277 -0.67 -18.50 -10.01
CA PHE A 277 0.54 -17.67 -9.95
C PHE A 277 1.53 -18.10 -11.02
N HIS A 278 1.85 -19.38 -11.10
CA HIS A 278 2.78 -19.92 -12.10
C HIS A 278 2.31 -19.61 -13.53
N GLU A 279 1.02 -19.87 -13.85
CA GLU A 279 0.45 -19.56 -15.16
C GLU A 279 0.60 -18.07 -15.53
N SER A 280 0.41 -17.18 -14.57
CA SER A 280 0.54 -15.73 -14.77
C SER A 280 2.00 -15.30 -14.97
N ILE A 281 2.92 -15.87 -14.17
CA ILE A 281 4.36 -15.55 -14.17
C ILE A 281 5.02 -16.07 -15.44
N ALA A 282 4.69 -17.29 -15.87
CA ALA A 282 5.28 -17.94 -17.03
C ALA A 282 5.10 -17.14 -18.34
N LYS A 283 4.13 -16.23 -18.39
CA LYS A 283 3.90 -15.35 -19.57
C LYS A 283 5.06 -14.38 -19.82
N TYR A 284 5.75 -13.96 -18.75
CA TYR A 284 6.85 -13.00 -18.85
C TYR A 284 8.18 -13.48 -18.22
N LEU A 285 8.13 -14.52 -17.40
CA LEU A 285 9.30 -15.22 -16.83
C LEU A 285 9.16 -16.75 -17.04
N PRO A 286 9.36 -17.24 -18.26
CA PRO A 286 9.10 -18.64 -18.61
C PRO A 286 10.06 -19.65 -17.94
N SER A 287 11.13 -19.18 -17.34
CA SER A 287 12.08 -20.03 -16.60
C SER A 287 11.64 -20.43 -15.20
N VAL A 288 10.62 -19.76 -14.63
CA VAL A 288 10.08 -20.09 -13.31
C VAL A 288 9.29 -21.38 -13.38
N GLN A 289 9.59 -22.30 -12.47
CA GLN A 289 8.89 -23.58 -12.35
C GLN A 289 7.86 -23.51 -11.21
N LEU A 290 6.86 -24.38 -11.25
CA LEU A 290 5.82 -24.43 -10.21
C LEU A 290 6.43 -24.72 -8.82
N GLU A 291 7.43 -25.57 -8.78
CA GLU A 291 8.15 -26.01 -7.57
C GLU A 291 8.99 -24.90 -6.93
N ASP A 292 9.31 -23.86 -7.70
CA ASP A 292 10.03 -22.68 -7.20
C ASP A 292 9.16 -21.77 -6.32
N LEU A 293 7.83 -21.97 -6.32
CA LEU A 293 6.86 -21.13 -5.65
C LEU A 293 6.37 -21.75 -4.33
N SER A 294 6.51 -21.02 -3.24
CA SER A 294 5.99 -21.42 -1.92
C SER A 294 5.09 -20.32 -1.33
N PRO A 295 3.99 -20.69 -0.63
CA PRO A 295 3.18 -19.71 0.08
C PRO A 295 4.03 -18.83 1.00
N ASP A 296 3.78 -17.52 1.02
CA ASP A 296 4.55 -16.58 1.83
C ASP A 296 3.64 -15.77 2.75
N GLN A 297 3.17 -14.63 2.32
CA GLN A 297 2.32 -13.74 3.11
C GLN A 297 1.05 -13.37 2.37
N SER A 298 0.11 -12.78 3.10
CA SER A 298 -1.04 -12.10 2.51
C SER A 298 -1.29 -10.75 3.17
N GLY A 299 -1.94 -9.86 2.45
CA GLY A 299 -2.40 -8.57 2.94
C GLY A 299 -3.84 -8.32 2.53
N ILE A 300 -4.50 -7.42 3.26
CA ILE A 300 -5.89 -7.04 2.98
C ILE A 300 -5.93 -5.54 2.74
N ARG A 301 -6.62 -5.14 1.66
CA ARG A 301 -6.81 -3.75 1.27
C ARG A 301 -8.18 -3.26 1.70
N PRO A 302 -8.28 -2.09 2.36
CA PRO A 302 -9.55 -1.41 2.64
C PRO A 302 -10.07 -0.73 1.36
N LYS A 303 -10.79 -1.46 0.51
CA LYS A 303 -11.32 -0.95 -0.76
C LYS A 303 -12.64 -0.22 -0.56
N LEU A 304 -12.74 0.96 -1.15
CA LEU A 304 -14.00 1.66 -1.36
C LEU A 304 -14.73 1.11 -2.59
N ASN A 305 -16.05 1.29 -2.63
CA ASN A 305 -16.83 0.95 -3.81
C ASN A 305 -16.44 1.81 -5.02
N MET A 306 -16.43 1.19 -6.19
CA MET A 306 -16.34 1.94 -7.44
C MET A 306 -17.60 2.82 -7.61
N LYS A 307 -17.38 4.10 -7.91
CA LYS A 307 -18.46 5.02 -8.24
C LYS A 307 -18.37 5.34 -9.73
N ASP A 308 -19.46 5.14 -10.45
CA ASP A 308 -19.56 5.39 -11.91
C ASP A 308 -18.45 4.70 -12.74
N GLY A 309 -18.07 3.48 -12.34
CA GLY A 309 -17.01 2.70 -13.01
C GLY A 309 -15.59 3.23 -12.81
N LYS A 310 -15.40 4.25 -11.98
CA LYS A 310 -14.08 4.83 -11.67
C LYS A 310 -13.52 4.25 -10.38
N GLU A 311 -12.20 4.03 -10.36
CA GLU A 311 -11.51 3.66 -9.13
C GLU A 311 -11.63 4.80 -8.10
N PRO A 312 -11.99 4.48 -6.85
CA PRO A 312 -12.11 5.46 -5.80
C PRO A 312 -10.74 6.03 -5.43
N ASP A 313 -10.73 7.31 -5.08
CA ASP A 313 -9.58 8.00 -4.51
C ASP A 313 -9.49 7.77 -2.99
N PHE A 314 -8.42 8.25 -2.35
CA PHE A 314 -8.38 8.42 -0.91
C PHE A 314 -9.45 9.43 -0.47
N ILE A 315 -10.10 9.16 0.65
CA ILE A 315 -10.94 10.13 1.32
C ILE A 315 -10.18 10.65 2.54
N ILE A 316 -9.85 11.94 2.51
CA ILE A 316 -9.23 12.66 3.62
C ILE A 316 -10.14 13.86 3.84
N GLN A 317 -10.96 13.80 4.88
CA GLN A 317 -12.03 14.77 5.07
C GLN A 317 -12.28 15.03 6.56
N GLU A 318 -12.47 16.29 6.90
CA GLU A 318 -13.03 16.71 8.19
C GLU A 318 -14.55 16.70 8.08
N ASP A 319 -15.20 15.68 8.65
CA ASP A 319 -16.67 15.52 8.58
C ASP A 319 -17.39 16.32 9.66
N PHE A 320 -16.77 16.47 10.81
CA PHE A 320 -17.21 17.33 11.90
C PHE A 320 -16.03 18.16 12.38
N PRO A 321 -16.24 19.36 12.98
CA PRO A 321 -15.14 20.14 13.53
C PRO A 321 -14.23 19.29 14.43
N GLY A 322 -12.97 19.17 14.06
CA GLY A 322 -11.98 18.37 14.78
C GLY A 322 -12.04 16.86 14.50
N PHE A 323 -12.93 16.33 13.64
CA PHE A 323 -13.00 14.91 13.32
C PHE A 323 -12.58 14.65 11.86
N ILE A 324 -11.34 14.19 11.68
CA ILE A 324 -10.74 13.96 10.37
C ILE A 324 -10.72 12.46 10.06
N ASN A 325 -11.35 12.08 8.96
CA ASN A 325 -11.37 10.72 8.45
C ASN A 325 -10.32 10.48 7.35
N LEU A 326 -9.62 9.33 7.46
CA LEU A 326 -8.75 8.78 6.44
C LEU A 326 -9.33 7.44 5.99
N ILE A 327 -10.17 7.45 4.95
CA ILE A 327 -10.91 6.27 4.50
C ILE A 327 -10.35 5.77 3.18
N GLY A 328 -10.27 4.43 3.05
CA GLY A 328 -9.80 3.81 1.83
C GLY A 328 -8.30 4.00 1.55
N ILE A 329 -7.50 4.17 2.61
CA ILE A 329 -6.05 4.31 2.49
C ILE A 329 -5.43 2.92 2.22
N GLU A 330 -5.52 2.51 0.96
CA GLU A 330 -4.87 1.32 0.40
C GLU A 330 -3.58 1.72 -0.37
N SER A 331 -3.11 0.91 -1.35
CA SER A 331 -2.03 1.35 -2.23
C SER A 331 -2.45 2.63 -3.00
N PRO A 332 -1.60 3.68 -2.98
CA PRO A 332 -0.21 3.77 -2.53
C PRO A 332 0.00 4.31 -1.10
N GLY A 333 -0.85 3.97 -0.14
CA GLY A 333 -0.86 4.53 1.22
C GLY A 333 0.50 4.55 1.92
N LEU A 334 1.28 3.47 1.85
CA LEU A 334 2.62 3.43 2.43
C LEU A 334 3.53 4.50 1.80
N THR A 335 3.55 4.59 0.46
CA THR A 335 4.32 5.63 -0.24
C THR A 335 3.84 7.02 0.11
N SER A 336 2.53 7.20 0.24
CA SER A 336 1.89 8.50 0.48
C SER A 336 1.89 8.93 1.96
N ALA A 337 2.19 8.03 2.90
CA ALA A 337 2.01 8.27 4.33
C ALA A 337 2.61 9.58 4.85
N PRO A 338 3.87 9.97 4.53
CA PRO A 338 4.41 11.24 5.01
C PRO A 338 3.74 12.46 4.34
N ALA A 339 3.28 12.34 3.10
CA ALA A 339 2.54 13.41 2.42
C ALA A 339 1.10 13.52 2.94
N ILE A 340 0.44 12.40 3.29
CA ILE A 340 -0.85 12.39 3.98
C ILE A 340 -0.74 13.15 5.31
N ALA A 341 0.30 12.86 6.09
CA ALA A 341 0.52 13.54 7.36
C ALA A 341 0.68 15.06 7.19
N ARG A 342 1.46 15.49 6.18
CA ARG A 342 1.58 16.93 5.84
C ARG A 342 0.26 17.54 5.38
N HIS A 343 -0.50 16.82 4.58
CA HIS A 343 -1.80 17.28 4.11
C HIS A 343 -2.77 17.48 5.27
N ILE A 344 -2.80 16.58 6.26
CA ILE A 344 -3.66 16.73 7.45
C ILE A 344 -3.26 17.96 8.26
N LEU A 345 -1.97 18.28 8.36
CA LEU A 345 -1.51 19.45 9.12
C LEU A 345 -2.13 20.75 8.59
N THR A 346 -2.47 20.84 7.30
CA THR A 346 -3.13 22.03 6.74
C THR A 346 -4.51 22.31 7.36
N HIS A 347 -5.16 21.31 7.97
CA HIS A 347 -6.41 21.50 8.72
C HIS A 347 -6.20 22.18 10.09
N PHE A 348 -4.96 22.28 10.56
CA PHE A 348 -4.64 22.86 11.89
C PHE A 348 -3.91 24.20 11.81
N ASP A 349 -3.54 24.64 10.61
CA ASP A 349 -2.82 25.92 10.39
C ASP A 349 -3.78 27.11 10.18
N THR A 350 -5.09 26.88 10.37
CA THR A 350 -6.14 27.91 10.36
C THR A 350 -6.55 28.21 11.80
#